data_5071d70c7f47af5759d84bea8424feee
#
_entry.id   5071d70c7f47af5759d84bea8424feee
#
_cell.length_a   1.000
_cell.length_b   1.000
_cell.length_c   1.000
_cell.angle_alpha   90.00
_cell.angle_beta   90.00
_cell.angle_gamma   90.00
#
_symmetry.space_group_name_H-M   'P 1'
#
loop_
_entity.id
_entity.type
_entity.pdbx_description
1 polymer ?
#
loop_
_entity_poly.entity_id
_entity_poly.type
_entity_poly.pdbx_seq_one_letter_code
_entity_poly.pdbx_strand_id
1 'polypeptide(L)'
;MRLSAFARFAAAVILAGAVATSASAQTVTWTIDPGHSAAQFTVRHMVVSNVRGEFDGPTGTVTFDPTDLRTLKVDVSFNTKSINTRNADRDKDLRSDLFFDVAKFPKMTFKSRRAEPGAAGHLKLIGDLTIKGVAKEVTLDVEGPTAEIKDIWGEQRIGATATTTIDRRQFGLVYNRMLEGGGAVVGDSINVTIDLEMTRKAGGV
;
A
#
# COMPACT_ATOMS: atom_id res chain seq x y z
N MET A 1 -41.60 -23.22 -79.67
CA MET A 1 -40.52 -22.33 -79.24
C MET A 1 -40.81 -21.85 -77.84
N ARG A 2 -40.18 -22.39 -76.81
CA ARG A 2 -40.36 -22.03 -75.39
C ARG A 2 -39.02 -21.47 -74.89
N LEU A 3 -39.01 -20.17 -74.54
CA LEU A 3 -37.87 -19.52 -73.89
C LEU A 3 -37.93 -19.76 -72.40
N SER A 4 -36.87 -20.32 -71.88
CA SER A 4 -36.65 -20.55 -70.46
C SER A 4 -35.96 -19.32 -69.85
N ALA A 5 -36.62 -18.69 -68.86
CA ALA A 5 -36.04 -17.61 -68.08
C ALA A 5 -35.24 -18.18 -66.91
N PHE A 6 -33.91 -17.92 -66.89
CA PHE A 6 -33.08 -18.21 -65.72
C PHE A 6 -33.15 -17.06 -64.74
N ALA A 7 -33.74 -17.32 -63.57
CA ALA A 7 -33.68 -16.40 -62.43
C ALA A 7 -32.35 -16.60 -61.68
N ARG A 8 -31.53 -15.55 -61.60
CA ARG A 8 -30.29 -15.50 -60.79
C ARG A 8 -30.64 -15.01 -59.39
N PHE A 9 -30.60 -15.90 -58.39
CA PHE A 9 -30.62 -15.51 -56.99
C PHE A 9 -29.22 -15.00 -56.58
N ALA A 10 -29.12 -13.73 -56.22
CA ALA A 10 -27.92 -13.18 -55.58
C ALA A 10 -28.10 -13.34 -54.05
N ALA A 11 -27.30 -14.20 -53.44
CA ALA A 11 -27.25 -14.33 -51.97
C ALA A 11 -26.39 -13.20 -51.41
N ALA A 12 -26.99 -12.25 -50.72
CA ALA A 12 -26.27 -11.22 -49.96
C ALA A 12 -25.81 -11.83 -48.62
N VAL A 13 -24.49 -12.02 -48.49
CA VAL A 13 -23.87 -12.41 -47.19
C VAL A 13 -23.74 -11.13 -46.37
N ILE A 14 -24.56 -10.98 -45.34
CA ILE A 14 -24.43 -9.93 -44.32
C ILE A 14 -23.35 -10.36 -43.34
N LEU A 15 -22.14 -9.76 -43.46
CA LEU A 15 -21.07 -9.93 -42.47
C LEU A 15 -21.40 -9.06 -41.26
N ALA A 16 -21.98 -9.66 -40.21
CA ALA A 16 -22.18 -9.00 -38.92
C ALA A 16 -20.82 -8.86 -38.24
N GLY A 17 -20.20 -7.69 -38.37
CA GLY A 17 -18.98 -7.33 -37.64
C GLY A 17 -19.32 -7.18 -36.15
N ALA A 18 -18.85 -8.10 -35.31
CA ALA A 18 -18.89 -7.95 -33.86
C ALA A 18 -17.97 -6.79 -33.47
N VAL A 19 -18.56 -5.64 -33.15
CA VAL A 19 -17.83 -4.53 -32.53
C VAL A 19 -17.54 -4.95 -31.08
N ALA A 20 -16.31 -5.42 -30.82
CA ALA A 20 -15.83 -5.63 -29.47
C ALA A 20 -15.69 -4.23 -28.81
N THR A 21 -16.66 -3.84 -28.00
CA THR A 21 -16.52 -2.69 -27.11
C THR A 21 -15.46 -3.03 -26.08
N SER A 22 -14.27 -2.46 -26.23
CA SER A 22 -13.26 -2.49 -25.17
C SER A 22 -13.85 -1.78 -23.95
N ALA A 23 -14.23 -2.53 -22.94
CA ALA A 23 -14.58 -1.96 -21.64
C ALA A 23 -13.33 -1.23 -21.15
N SER A 24 -13.39 0.10 -21.11
CA SER A 24 -12.34 0.91 -20.50
C SER A 24 -12.23 0.51 -19.04
N ALA A 25 -11.05 0.05 -18.62
CA ALA A 25 -10.77 -0.24 -17.22
C ALA A 25 -11.06 1.01 -16.39
N GLN A 26 -12.07 0.95 -15.52
CA GLN A 26 -12.49 2.09 -14.72
C GLN A 26 -11.69 2.13 -13.43
N THR A 27 -10.61 2.91 -13.43
CA THR A 27 -9.78 3.12 -12.24
C THR A 27 -10.53 3.94 -11.21
N VAL A 28 -10.61 3.45 -9.99
CA VAL A 28 -11.21 4.13 -8.84
C VAL A 28 -10.12 4.66 -7.93
N THR A 29 -10.27 5.90 -7.46
CA THR A 29 -9.36 6.53 -6.50
C THR A 29 -9.98 6.59 -5.12
N TRP A 30 -9.22 6.15 -4.14
CA TRP A 30 -9.55 6.17 -2.72
C TRP A 30 -8.60 7.11 -1.99
N THR A 31 -9.12 7.85 -1.01
CA THR A 31 -8.33 8.68 -0.10
C THR A 31 -8.19 7.95 1.23
N ILE A 32 -6.98 7.90 1.78
CA ILE A 32 -6.76 7.30 3.09
C ILE A 32 -7.40 8.18 4.16
N ASP A 33 -8.14 7.55 5.07
CA ASP A 33 -8.66 8.16 6.28
C ASP A 33 -7.60 8.04 7.39
N PRO A 34 -6.85 9.11 7.72
CA PRO A 34 -5.78 9.02 8.71
C PRO A 34 -6.30 8.83 10.13
N GLY A 35 -7.57 9.14 10.40
CA GLY A 35 -8.19 8.94 11.71
C GLY A 35 -8.47 7.48 12.05
N HIS A 36 -8.58 6.63 11.02
CA HIS A 36 -8.87 5.20 11.16
C HIS A 36 -7.78 4.31 10.55
N SER A 37 -6.60 4.88 10.29
CA SER A 37 -5.44 4.17 9.75
C SER A 37 -4.25 4.31 10.68
N ALA A 38 -3.36 3.31 10.71
CA ALA A 38 -2.15 3.33 11.52
C ALA A 38 -1.02 2.56 10.87
N ALA A 39 0.22 2.95 11.14
CA ALA A 39 1.41 2.16 10.85
C ALA A 39 2.08 1.76 12.16
N GLN A 40 2.07 0.48 12.45
CA GLN A 40 2.63 -0.10 13.67
C GLN A 40 3.94 -0.83 13.35
N PHE A 41 4.83 -0.87 14.33
CA PHE A 41 6.07 -1.64 14.21
C PHE A 41 6.43 -2.36 15.50
N THR A 42 7.22 -3.42 15.34
CA THR A 42 7.79 -4.18 16.45
C THR A 42 9.27 -4.42 16.18
N VAL A 43 10.10 -4.15 17.19
CA VAL A 43 11.54 -4.37 17.14
C VAL A 43 12.02 -5.13 18.39
N ARG A 44 12.98 -6.03 18.20
CA ARG A 44 13.60 -6.74 19.33
C ARG A 44 14.52 -5.80 20.12
N HIS A 45 14.40 -5.80 21.44
CA HIS A 45 15.19 -4.98 22.34
C HIS A 45 15.99 -5.87 23.31
N MET A 46 17.31 -5.63 23.38
CA MET A 46 18.28 -6.38 24.20
C MET A 46 18.17 -7.91 24.06
N VAL A 47 17.69 -8.41 22.92
CA VAL A 47 17.43 -9.82 22.65
C VAL A 47 16.33 -10.44 23.55
N VAL A 48 15.81 -9.75 24.54
CA VAL A 48 14.89 -10.31 25.57
C VAL A 48 13.43 -9.89 25.40
N SER A 49 13.15 -8.67 24.88
CA SER A 49 11.79 -8.15 24.79
C SER A 49 11.49 -7.55 23.42
N ASN A 50 10.23 -7.21 23.19
CA ASN A 50 9.80 -6.48 22.01
C ASN A 50 9.34 -5.08 22.40
N VAL A 51 9.91 -4.07 21.79
CA VAL A 51 9.36 -2.71 21.77
C VAL A 51 8.38 -2.60 20.62
N ARG A 52 7.20 -2.06 20.90
CA ARG A 52 6.19 -1.71 19.92
C ARG A 52 6.06 -0.20 19.84
N GLY A 53 5.80 0.28 18.65
CA GLY A 53 5.50 1.68 18.41
C GLY A 53 4.62 1.83 17.20
N GLU A 54 4.17 3.06 16.98
CA GLU A 54 3.28 3.43 15.89
C GLU A 54 3.61 4.82 15.38
N PHE A 55 3.17 5.09 14.17
CA PHE A 55 3.03 6.42 13.59
C PHE A 55 1.55 6.71 13.39
N ASP A 56 1.15 7.97 13.50
CA ASP A 56 -0.19 8.41 13.14
C ASP A 56 -0.54 7.96 11.72
N GLY A 57 -1.82 7.90 11.44
CA GLY A 57 -2.34 7.44 10.17
C GLY A 57 -1.67 8.10 8.95
N PRO A 58 -1.33 7.32 7.94
CA PRO A 58 -0.75 7.85 6.71
C PRO A 58 -1.74 8.73 5.97
N THR A 59 -1.19 9.62 5.13
CA THR A 59 -1.97 10.41 4.17
C THR A 59 -1.58 10.01 2.75
N GLY A 60 -2.52 10.06 1.82
CA GLY A 60 -2.26 9.73 0.44
C GLY A 60 -3.45 9.10 -0.28
N THR A 61 -3.16 8.45 -1.39
CA THR A 61 -4.17 7.86 -2.28
C THR A 61 -3.84 6.43 -2.66
N VAL A 62 -4.89 5.67 -2.90
CA VAL A 62 -4.85 4.33 -3.45
C VAL A 62 -5.76 4.30 -4.67
N THR A 63 -5.24 3.86 -5.81
CA THR A 63 -5.98 3.77 -7.08
C THR A 63 -5.90 2.37 -7.64
N PHE A 64 -7.00 1.82 -8.11
CA PHE A 64 -7.03 0.52 -8.78
C PHE A 64 -8.31 0.33 -9.60
N ASP A 65 -8.27 -0.61 -10.53
CA ASP A 65 -9.45 -1.16 -11.18
C ASP A 65 -10.00 -2.30 -10.28
N PRO A 66 -11.25 -2.23 -9.79
CA PRO A 66 -11.83 -3.28 -8.94
C PRO A 66 -11.87 -4.66 -9.61
N THR A 67 -11.80 -4.72 -10.94
CA THR A 67 -11.76 -5.98 -11.71
C THR A 67 -10.35 -6.52 -11.93
N ASP A 68 -9.31 -5.70 -11.70
CA ASP A 68 -7.91 -6.09 -11.84
C ASP A 68 -7.01 -5.41 -10.80
N LEU A 69 -6.82 -6.07 -9.66
CA LEU A 69 -5.98 -5.55 -8.57
C LEU A 69 -4.48 -5.44 -8.92
N ARG A 70 -4.02 -5.96 -10.08
CA ARG A 70 -2.65 -5.72 -10.57
C ARG A 70 -2.43 -4.26 -10.97
N THR A 71 -3.52 -3.50 -11.16
CA THR A 71 -3.49 -2.05 -11.44
C THR A 71 -3.27 -1.21 -10.19
N LEU A 72 -3.22 -1.82 -9.00
CA LEU A 72 -3.11 -1.15 -7.71
C LEU A 72 -1.89 -0.21 -7.66
N LYS A 73 -2.17 1.05 -7.39
CA LYS A 73 -1.16 2.10 -7.17
C LYS A 73 -1.40 2.74 -5.81
N VAL A 74 -0.33 2.86 -5.05
CA VAL A 74 -0.31 3.46 -3.72
C VAL A 74 0.75 4.54 -3.68
N ASP A 75 0.36 5.74 -3.23
CA ASP A 75 1.27 6.86 -2.99
C ASP A 75 0.91 7.45 -1.62
N VAL A 76 1.73 7.16 -0.60
CA VAL A 76 1.43 7.48 0.80
C VAL A 76 2.62 8.07 1.51
N SER A 77 2.33 8.92 2.50
CA SER A 77 3.32 9.51 3.39
C SER A 77 2.92 9.39 4.86
N PHE A 78 3.92 9.20 5.71
CA PHE A 78 3.81 9.11 7.17
C PHE A 78 4.57 10.28 7.78
N ASN A 79 4.02 10.90 8.82
CA ASN A 79 4.70 11.94 9.59
C ASN A 79 5.69 11.28 10.57
N THR A 80 7.00 11.45 10.35
CA THR A 80 8.02 10.84 11.22
C THR A 80 8.00 11.38 12.65
N LYS A 81 7.52 12.64 12.84
CA LYS A 81 7.42 13.27 14.16
C LYS A 81 6.35 12.62 15.06
N SER A 82 5.37 11.94 14.44
CA SER A 82 4.27 11.30 15.19
C SER A 82 4.66 10.00 15.90
N ILE A 83 5.92 9.53 15.73
CA ILE A 83 6.37 8.29 16.37
C ILE A 83 6.04 8.27 17.86
N ASN A 84 5.40 7.18 18.29
CA ASN A 84 4.96 6.96 19.65
C ASN A 84 5.25 5.50 20.06
N THR A 85 6.09 5.32 21.06
CA THR A 85 6.42 4.02 21.64
C THR A 85 5.96 3.91 23.09
N ARG A 86 5.11 4.84 23.57
CA ARG A 86 4.63 4.94 24.97
C ARG A 86 5.75 5.18 25.97
N ASN A 87 6.84 5.84 25.52
CA ASN A 87 7.96 6.24 26.37
C ASN A 87 8.56 7.54 25.80
N ALA A 88 8.36 8.64 26.50
CA ALA A 88 8.71 9.99 26.02
C ALA A 88 10.21 10.16 25.75
N ASP A 89 11.08 9.58 26.58
CA ASP A 89 12.53 9.69 26.40
C ASP A 89 12.98 8.93 25.15
N ARG A 90 12.51 7.72 24.97
CA ARG A 90 12.76 6.92 23.76
C ARG A 90 12.22 7.60 22.52
N ASP A 91 11.02 8.16 22.57
CA ASP A 91 10.41 8.88 21.43
C ASP A 91 11.22 10.14 21.09
N LYS A 92 11.80 10.81 22.09
CA LYS A 92 12.72 11.92 21.88
C LYS A 92 14.00 11.45 21.16
N ASP A 93 14.60 10.34 21.59
CA ASP A 93 15.78 9.77 20.94
C ASP A 93 15.47 9.35 19.49
N LEU A 94 14.32 8.68 19.29
CA LEU A 94 13.89 8.25 17.95
C LEU A 94 13.67 9.43 16.99
N ARG A 95 13.26 10.59 17.49
CA ARG A 95 13.12 11.82 16.68
C ARG A 95 14.43 12.51 16.39
N SER A 96 15.49 12.21 17.14
CA SER A 96 16.82 12.84 16.99
C SER A 96 17.53 12.39 15.70
N ASP A 97 18.67 13.02 15.42
CA ASP A 97 19.57 12.70 14.30
C ASP A 97 20.18 11.29 14.37
N LEU A 98 20.26 10.72 15.60
CA LEU A 98 20.69 9.34 15.81
C LEU A 98 19.78 8.32 15.11
N PHE A 99 18.48 8.66 14.96
CA PHE A 99 17.49 7.79 14.35
C PHE A 99 16.80 8.46 13.14
N PHE A 100 15.58 8.94 13.28
CA PHE A 100 14.78 9.43 12.15
C PHE A 100 15.17 10.83 11.68
N ASP A 101 15.85 11.64 12.52
CA ASP A 101 16.21 13.03 12.20
C ASP A 101 15.02 13.81 11.65
N VAL A 102 13.95 13.86 12.43
CA VAL A 102 12.65 14.35 11.97
C VAL A 102 12.65 15.83 11.57
N ALA A 103 13.66 16.59 12.02
CA ALA A 103 13.84 17.98 11.60
C ALA A 103 14.27 18.07 10.13
N LYS A 104 15.10 17.13 9.68
CA LYS A 104 15.61 17.06 8.31
C LYS A 104 14.74 16.18 7.41
N PHE A 105 14.17 15.11 7.97
CA PHE A 105 13.36 14.12 7.27
C PHE A 105 11.98 13.99 7.91
N PRO A 106 11.09 14.99 7.75
CA PRO A 106 9.79 15.02 8.43
C PRO A 106 8.80 13.95 7.94
N LYS A 107 9.11 13.27 6.83
CA LYS A 107 8.23 12.28 6.21
C LYS A 107 8.98 11.00 5.85
N MET A 108 8.31 9.86 6.03
CA MET A 108 8.58 8.63 5.30
C MET A 108 7.53 8.50 4.19
N THR A 109 7.90 7.86 3.08
CA THR A 109 6.97 7.68 1.95
C THR A 109 7.05 6.25 1.42
N PHE A 110 5.91 5.76 0.91
CA PHE A 110 5.89 4.55 0.10
C PHE A 110 5.16 4.84 -1.21
N LYS A 111 5.80 4.45 -2.33
CA LYS A 111 5.22 4.55 -3.67
C LYS A 111 5.31 3.21 -4.37
N SER A 112 4.15 2.64 -4.70
CA SER A 112 4.11 1.35 -5.38
C SER A 112 4.65 1.45 -6.80
N ARG A 113 5.30 0.38 -7.24
CA ARG A 113 5.73 0.17 -8.64
C ARG A 113 4.81 -0.80 -9.35
N ARG A 114 4.44 -1.91 -8.68
CA ARG A 114 3.59 -2.96 -9.22
C ARG A 114 2.93 -3.76 -8.11
N ALA A 115 1.82 -4.40 -8.46
CA ALA A 115 1.14 -5.37 -7.62
C ALA A 115 1.13 -6.74 -8.34
N GLU A 116 1.35 -7.79 -7.58
CA GLU A 116 1.41 -9.18 -8.06
C GLU A 116 0.48 -10.06 -7.21
N PRO A 117 -0.11 -11.12 -7.77
CA PRO A 117 -0.83 -12.10 -6.96
C PRO A 117 0.06 -12.69 -5.86
N GLY A 118 -0.47 -12.76 -4.64
CA GLY A 118 0.16 -13.38 -3.48
C GLY A 118 -0.43 -14.75 -3.16
N ALA A 119 -0.35 -15.16 -1.89
CA ALA A 119 -1.08 -16.31 -1.38
C ALA A 119 -2.60 -16.04 -1.46
N ALA A 120 -3.43 -17.07 -1.25
CA ALA A 120 -4.89 -16.97 -1.41
C ALA A 120 -5.46 -15.75 -0.63
N GLY A 121 -6.10 -14.83 -1.36
CA GLY A 121 -6.67 -13.59 -0.79
C GLY A 121 -5.68 -12.45 -0.55
N HIS A 122 -4.39 -12.63 -0.87
CA HIS A 122 -3.35 -11.62 -0.69
C HIS A 122 -2.81 -11.11 -2.02
N LEU A 123 -2.16 -9.92 -1.95
CA LEU A 123 -1.37 -9.32 -3.03
C LEU A 123 0.04 -9.04 -2.51
N LYS A 124 1.02 -9.16 -3.39
CA LYS A 124 2.37 -8.61 -3.16
C LYS A 124 2.43 -7.23 -3.78
N LEU A 125 2.55 -6.20 -2.96
CA LEU A 125 2.71 -4.83 -3.41
C LEU A 125 4.19 -4.44 -3.31
N ILE A 126 4.85 -4.30 -4.46
CA ILE A 126 6.26 -3.97 -4.56
C ILE A 126 6.38 -2.46 -4.83
N GLY A 127 7.25 -1.78 -4.09
CA GLY A 127 7.42 -0.35 -4.24
C GLY A 127 8.63 0.20 -3.48
N ASP A 128 8.84 1.51 -3.61
CA ASP A 128 9.92 2.24 -2.95
C ASP A 128 9.44 2.77 -1.60
N LEU A 129 10.03 2.26 -0.54
CA LEU A 129 9.94 2.83 0.81
C LEU A 129 11.12 3.80 1.00
N THR A 130 10.82 5.03 1.38
CA THR A 130 11.83 6.04 1.68
C THR A 130 11.80 6.38 3.17
N ILE A 131 12.91 6.15 3.86
CA ILE A 131 13.11 6.51 5.28
C ILE A 131 14.43 7.27 5.37
N LYS A 132 14.45 8.37 6.14
CA LYS A 132 15.64 9.22 6.34
C LYS A 132 16.36 9.59 5.00
N GLY A 133 15.57 9.83 3.95
CA GLY A 133 16.08 10.17 2.61
C GLY A 133 16.63 9.01 1.79
N VAL A 134 16.64 7.78 2.33
CA VAL A 134 17.12 6.58 1.63
C VAL A 134 15.93 5.80 1.10
N ALA A 135 15.87 5.60 -0.21
CA ALA A 135 14.84 4.79 -0.88
C ALA A 135 15.32 3.35 -1.08
N LYS A 136 14.48 2.38 -0.74
CA LYS A 136 14.70 0.95 -1.00
C LYS A 136 13.43 0.32 -1.52
N GLU A 137 13.58 -0.61 -2.46
CA GLU A 137 12.47 -1.48 -2.86
C GLU A 137 12.12 -2.43 -1.71
N VAL A 138 10.85 -2.47 -1.37
CA VAL A 138 10.28 -3.41 -0.40
C VAL A 138 9.06 -4.10 -0.99
N THR A 139 8.75 -5.27 -0.46
CA THR A 139 7.53 -6.01 -0.78
C THR A 139 6.64 -6.01 0.45
N LEU A 140 5.42 -5.53 0.28
CA LEU A 140 4.35 -5.63 1.27
C LEU A 140 3.47 -6.83 0.93
N ASP A 141 3.13 -7.63 1.91
CA ASP A 141 2.05 -8.62 1.83
C ASP A 141 0.76 -7.91 2.22
N VAL A 142 -0.20 -7.82 1.31
CA VAL A 142 -1.43 -7.04 1.46
C VAL A 142 -2.62 -7.98 1.47
N GLU A 143 -3.38 -7.97 2.56
CA GLU A 143 -4.71 -8.54 2.68
C GLU A 143 -5.76 -7.46 2.38
N GLY A 144 -6.66 -7.74 1.45
CA GLY A 144 -7.67 -6.79 0.99
C GLY A 144 -7.52 -6.45 -0.51
N PRO A 145 -8.22 -5.41 -1.00
CA PRO A 145 -9.19 -4.60 -0.25
C PRO A 145 -10.40 -5.40 0.22
N THR A 146 -11.02 -4.96 1.33
CA THR A 146 -12.31 -5.51 1.77
C THR A 146 -13.41 -5.23 0.75
N ALA A 147 -14.55 -5.88 0.90
CA ALA A 147 -15.74 -5.47 0.20
C ALA A 147 -16.08 -4.00 0.52
N GLU A 148 -16.55 -3.26 -0.50
CA GLU A 148 -16.96 -1.88 -0.35
C GLU A 148 -18.26 -1.80 0.47
N ILE A 149 -18.30 -0.89 1.43
CA ILE A 149 -19.48 -0.59 2.24
C ILE A 149 -19.82 0.89 2.12
N LYS A 150 -21.10 1.22 2.30
CA LYS A 150 -21.54 2.61 2.47
C LYS A 150 -21.70 2.89 3.96
N ASP A 151 -21.01 3.94 4.43
CA ASP A 151 -21.11 4.34 5.84
C ASP A 151 -22.39 5.13 6.15
N ILE A 152 -22.53 5.50 7.44
CA ILE A 152 -23.73 6.24 7.92
C ILE A 152 -23.79 7.69 7.44
N TRP A 153 -22.70 8.23 6.89
CA TRP A 153 -22.62 9.58 6.31
C TRP A 153 -22.76 9.57 4.79
N GLY A 154 -22.86 8.37 4.19
CA GLY A 154 -23.08 8.20 2.75
C GLY A 154 -21.81 8.07 1.92
N GLU A 155 -20.64 8.01 2.56
CA GLU A 155 -19.36 7.74 1.88
C GLU A 155 -19.12 6.25 1.69
N GLN A 156 -18.39 5.91 0.63
CA GLN A 156 -17.94 4.54 0.39
C GLN A 156 -16.66 4.30 1.17
N ARG A 157 -16.53 3.12 1.79
CA ARG A 157 -15.34 2.71 2.56
C ARG A 157 -14.85 1.32 2.17
N ILE A 158 -13.53 1.17 2.19
CA ILE A 158 -12.82 -0.11 2.08
C ILE A 158 -11.66 -0.12 3.08
N GLY A 159 -11.20 -1.31 3.44
CA GLY A 159 -10.02 -1.50 4.30
C GLY A 159 -8.99 -2.42 3.67
N ALA A 160 -7.76 -2.33 4.14
CA ALA A 160 -6.68 -3.26 3.81
C ALA A 160 -5.65 -3.29 4.94
N THR A 161 -5.02 -4.45 5.13
CA THR A 161 -3.86 -4.61 6.03
C THR A 161 -2.65 -4.98 5.21
N ALA A 162 -1.53 -4.30 5.43
CA ALA A 162 -0.25 -4.61 4.79
C ALA A 162 0.81 -4.95 5.83
N THR A 163 1.59 -6.00 5.58
CA THR A 163 2.69 -6.43 6.46
C THR A 163 3.99 -6.54 5.71
N THR A 164 5.10 -6.27 6.41
CA THR A 164 6.45 -6.50 5.90
C THR A 164 7.47 -6.58 7.03
N THR A 165 8.66 -7.03 6.69
CA THR A 165 9.83 -6.97 7.56
C THR A 165 10.96 -6.26 6.83
N ILE A 166 11.54 -5.23 7.46
CA ILE A 166 12.63 -4.45 6.90
C ILE A 166 13.88 -4.51 7.79
N ASP A 167 15.06 -4.38 7.20
CA ASP A 167 16.31 -4.12 7.93
C ASP A 167 16.50 -2.59 8.03
N ARG A 168 16.37 -2.04 9.24
CA ARG A 168 16.48 -0.59 9.51
C ARG A 168 17.82 0.02 9.05
N ARG A 169 18.90 -0.78 9.06
CA ARG A 169 20.24 -0.31 8.67
C ARG A 169 20.32 0.07 7.20
N GLN A 170 19.52 -0.59 6.34
CA GLN A 170 19.46 -0.27 4.92
C GLN A 170 18.92 1.14 4.66
N PHE A 171 18.26 1.75 5.65
CA PHE A 171 17.72 3.11 5.61
C PHE A 171 18.55 4.11 6.42
N GLY A 172 19.78 3.73 6.81
CA GLY A 172 20.66 4.61 7.58
C GLY A 172 20.30 4.74 9.06
N LEU A 173 19.40 3.92 9.59
CA LEU A 173 19.08 3.85 11.02
C LEU A 173 20.07 2.88 11.71
N VAL A 174 21.32 3.27 11.77
CA VAL A 174 22.45 2.38 12.15
C VAL A 174 22.83 2.45 13.63
N TYR A 175 22.29 3.43 14.39
CA TYR A 175 22.61 3.55 15.80
C TYR A 175 22.33 2.24 16.56
N ASN A 176 23.34 1.80 17.34
CA ASN A 176 23.21 0.65 18.23
C ASN A 176 24.29 0.69 19.33
N ARG A 177 24.08 -0.08 20.37
CA ARG A 177 25.07 -0.41 21.43
C ARG A 177 25.14 -1.91 21.55
N MET A 178 26.34 -2.42 21.80
CA MET A 178 26.56 -3.85 22.05
C MET A 178 26.42 -4.15 23.54
N LEU A 179 25.89 -5.32 23.83
CA LEU A 179 25.78 -5.85 25.20
C LEU A 179 27.08 -6.57 25.57
N GLU A 180 27.48 -6.53 26.84
CA GLU A 180 28.71 -7.23 27.33
C GLU A 180 28.66 -8.75 27.07
N GLY A 181 27.48 -9.37 27.18
CA GLY A 181 27.25 -10.79 26.88
C GLY A 181 27.06 -11.12 25.38
N GLY A 182 27.29 -10.17 24.48
CA GLY A 182 27.00 -10.28 23.06
C GLY A 182 25.56 -9.93 22.70
N GLY A 183 25.35 -9.56 21.45
CA GLY A 183 24.07 -9.06 20.94
C GLY A 183 23.97 -7.53 20.97
N ALA A 184 22.95 -7.02 20.33
CA ALA A 184 22.71 -5.59 20.18
C ALA A 184 21.52 -5.12 21.01
N VAL A 185 21.57 -3.86 21.48
CA VAL A 185 20.46 -3.25 22.24
C VAL A 185 19.21 -3.15 21.38
N VAL A 186 19.35 -2.79 20.09
CA VAL A 186 18.22 -2.66 19.15
C VAL A 186 18.39 -3.65 18.01
N GLY A 187 17.40 -4.51 17.80
CA GLY A 187 17.38 -5.42 16.67
C GLY A 187 17.38 -4.69 15.32
N ASP A 188 17.93 -5.33 14.30
CA ASP A 188 18.02 -4.72 12.97
C ASP A 188 16.76 -4.96 12.15
N SER A 189 16.07 -6.07 12.42
CA SER A 189 14.81 -6.47 11.75
C SER A 189 13.62 -5.80 12.42
N ILE A 190 12.84 -5.08 11.65
CA ILE A 190 11.63 -4.38 12.08
C ILE A 190 10.43 -5.02 11.39
N ASN A 191 9.52 -5.60 12.17
CA ASN A 191 8.23 -6.05 11.65
C ASN A 191 7.27 -4.86 11.61
N VAL A 192 6.61 -4.67 10.47
CA VAL A 192 5.70 -3.56 10.21
C VAL A 192 4.32 -4.11 9.88
N THR A 193 3.29 -3.51 10.45
CA THR A 193 1.88 -3.73 10.10
C THR A 193 1.24 -2.38 9.84
N ILE A 194 0.55 -2.26 8.73
CA ILE A 194 -0.13 -1.03 8.30
C ILE A 194 -1.60 -1.39 8.08
N ASP A 195 -2.47 -0.80 8.90
CA ASP A 195 -3.91 -0.91 8.74
C ASP A 195 -4.43 0.36 8.09
N LEU A 196 -5.15 0.22 6.98
CA LEU A 196 -5.70 1.31 6.21
C LEU A 196 -7.21 1.23 6.15
N GLU A 197 -7.85 2.34 6.46
CA GLU A 197 -9.21 2.63 6.06
C GLU A 197 -9.18 3.72 4.98
N MET A 198 -9.97 3.53 3.93
CA MET A 198 -9.96 4.40 2.77
C MET A 198 -11.40 4.79 2.41
N THR A 199 -11.58 6.04 2.02
CA THR A 199 -12.88 6.59 1.68
C THR A 199 -12.91 7.16 0.27
N ARG A 200 -14.11 7.20 -0.32
CA ARG A 200 -14.43 7.99 -1.50
C ARG A 200 -15.86 8.51 -1.42
N LYS A 201 -16.08 9.68 -2.01
CA LYS A 201 -17.44 10.21 -2.13
C LYS A 201 -18.26 9.35 -3.09
N ALA A 202 -19.51 9.07 -2.75
CA ALA A 202 -20.44 8.41 -3.66
C ALA A 202 -20.61 9.27 -4.94
N GLY A 203 -20.36 8.68 -6.11
CA GLY A 203 -20.51 9.38 -7.41
C GLY A 203 -19.27 10.13 -7.92
N GLY A 204 -18.12 10.04 -7.27
CA GLY A 204 -16.84 10.49 -7.81
C GLY A 204 -16.30 9.45 -8.82
N VAL A 205 -16.42 9.76 -10.11
CA VAL A 205 -15.70 9.09 -11.20
C VAL A 205 -14.39 9.80 -11.40
#